data_ad188af81b5d02a5cc302f605e441823
#
_entry.id   ad188af81b5d02a5cc302f605e441823
#
_cell.length_a   1.000
_cell.length_b   1.000
_cell.length_c   1.000
_cell.angle_alpha   90.00
_cell.angle_beta   90.00
_cell.angle_gamma   90.00
#
_symmetry.space_group_name_H-M   'P 1'
#
loop_
_entity.id
_entity.type
_entity.pdbx_description
1 polymer ?
#
loop_
_entity_poly.entity_id
_entity_poly.type
_entity_poly.pdbx_seq_one_letter_code
_entity_poly.pdbx_strand_id
1 'polypeptide(L)'
;MIAASLPEAQRARVHYVAVRDYYDDGLWADSVRRKVADAVPASRVALVACFKDATSYYLHHFPQWTMLNQEIDAGAPIGATAIRKVLFEAEDVDVSLGALAQLLPKAIAQYLKAWTMLPWYAPLVQEHRAIEAYKTRWRTAPYAPIFCTVDALVQTGGHVLLVKRGGYPGKDLWALPGGFLEPRERLLQGTIRELAEETQLGVLAPTLEEALVGVAVFDHPDRSQRGRTITHAHHFNLQTSQLPEVSAADDAALAQWLPLASLPAMEEQFFEDHFHILNHFLKLTHEQR
;
A
#
# COMPACT_ATOMS: atom_id res chain seq x y z
N MET A 1 20.32 -4.80 5.18
CA MET A 1 20.87 -3.45 5.38
C MET A 1 21.23 -3.21 6.86
N ILE A 2 20.26 -3.12 7.80
CA ILE A 2 20.52 -2.88 9.23
C ILE A 2 21.52 -3.91 9.80
N ALA A 3 21.29 -5.22 9.59
CA ALA A 3 22.22 -6.26 10.07
C ALA A 3 23.65 -6.08 9.56
N ALA A 4 23.84 -5.63 8.33
CA ALA A 4 25.17 -5.42 7.74
C ALA A 4 25.92 -4.24 8.36
N SER A 5 25.23 -3.28 8.97
CA SER A 5 25.84 -2.12 9.63
C SER A 5 26.15 -2.34 11.11
N LEU A 6 25.72 -3.48 11.69
CA LEU A 6 25.96 -3.81 13.09
C LEU A 6 27.20 -4.71 13.26
N PRO A 7 28.03 -4.49 14.31
CA PRO A 7 29.05 -5.44 14.73
C PRO A 7 28.45 -6.82 15.01
N GLU A 8 29.21 -7.88 14.77
CA GLU A 8 28.71 -9.26 14.91
C GLU A 8 28.15 -9.56 16.31
N ALA A 9 28.81 -9.09 17.35
CA ALA A 9 28.37 -9.23 18.75
C ALA A 9 27.02 -8.55 19.04
N GLN A 10 26.63 -7.56 18.25
CA GLN A 10 25.35 -6.87 18.39
C GLN A 10 24.24 -7.52 17.54
N ARG A 11 24.58 -8.17 16.43
CA ARG A 11 23.60 -8.82 15.53
C ARG A 11 22.77 -9.88 16.23
N ALA A 12 23.38 -10.68 17.09
CA ALA A 12 22.70 -11.72 17.87
C ALA A 12 21.64 -11.19 18.86
N ARG A 13 21.66 -9.89 19.15
CA ARG A 13 20.74 -9.20 20.07
C ARG A 13 19.62 -8.46 19.33
N VAL A 14 19.58 -8.49 18.01
CA VAL A 14 18.61 -7.76 17.19
C VAL A 14 17.62 -8.73 16.58
N HIS A 15 16.35 -8.52 16.88
CA HIS A 15 15.23 -9.24 16.30
C HIS A 15 14.55 -8.36 15.25
N TYR A 16 14.33 -8.89 14.05
CA TYR A 16 13.58 -8.21 13.00
C TYR A 16 12.16 -8.75 12.98
N VAL A 17 11.21 -7.89 13.30
CA VAL A 17 9.80 -8.27 13.37
C VAL A 17 9.06 -7.57 12.25
N ALA A 18 8.52 -8.34 11.29
CA ALA A 18 7.70 -7.80 10.24
C ALA A 18 6.31 -7.42 10.81
N VAL A 19 5.88 -6.20 10.54
CA VAL A 19 4.55 -5.69 10.92
C VAL A 19 3.83 -5.29 9.64
N ARG A 20 2.56 -5.72 9.53
CA ARG A 20 1.67 -5.32 8.46
C ARG A 20 1.27 -3.86 8.67
N ASP A 21 1.16 -3.08 7.62
CA ASP A 21 0.46 -1.82 7.64
C ASP A 21 -1.05 -2.07 7.46
N TYR A 22 -1.87 -1.53 8.35
CA TYR A 22 -3.33 -1.78 8.34
C TYR A 22 -4.12 -0.58 7.82
N TYR A 23 -3.46 0.55 7.51
CA TYR A 23 -4.15 1.83 7.30
C TYR A 23 -5.15 2.14 8.44
N ASP A 24 -4.91 1.56 9.62
CA ASP A 24 -5.65 1.75 10.87
C ASP A 24 -4.63 1.73 12.01
N ASP A 25 -4.42 2.88 12.63
CA ASP A 25 -3.39 3.07 13.66
C ASP A 25 -3.63 2.19 14.90
N GLY A 26 -4.90 1.95 15.25
CA GLY A 26 -5.26 1.11 16.40
C GLY A 26 -4.87 -0.35 16.16
N LEU A 27 -5.27 -0.91 15.02
CA LEU A 27 -4.93 -2.28 14.62
C LEU A 27 -3.42 -2.45 14.45
N TRP A 28 -2.75 -1.46 13.83
CA TRP A 28 -1.31 -1.47 13.69
C TRP A 28 -0.60 -1.49 15.04
N ALA A 29 -0.97 -0.61 15.96
CA ALA A 29 -0.37 -0.54 17.29
C ALA A 29 -0.61 -1.81 18.11
N ASP A 30 -1.80 -2.42 18.01
CA ASP A 30 -2.11 -3.70 18.65
C ASP A 30 -1.25 -4.82 18.09
N SER A 31 -1.05 -4.87 16.78
CA SER A 31 -0.18 -5.84 16.13
C SER A 31 1.28 -5.68 16.58
N VAL A 32 1.78 -4.43 16.64
CA VAL A 32 3.12 -4.14 17.15
C VAL A 32 3.28 -4.64 18.59
N ARG A 33 2.31 -4.31 19.48
CA ARG A 33 2.35 -4.74 20.90
C ARG A 33 2.41 -6.26 21.04
N ARG A 34 1.55 -6.98 20.32
CA ARG A 34 1.53 -8.45 20.35
C ARG A 34 2.86 -9.04 19.87
N LYS A 35 3.33 -8.61 18.71
CA LYS A 35 4.59 -9.13 18.13
C LYS A 35 5.82 -8.84 18.97
N VAL A 36 5.86 -7.70 19.66
CA VAL A 36 6.92 -7.38 20.62
C VAL A 36 6.82 -8.29 21.85
N ALA A 37 5.61 -8.51 22.39
CA ALA A 37 5.43 -9.41 23.53
C ALA A 37 5.81 -10.86 23.20
N ASP A 38 5.51 -11.33 21.99
CA ASP A 38 5.90 -12.66 21.51
C ASP A 38 7.41 -12.80 21.35
N ALA A 39 8.08 -11.76 20.83
CA ALA A 39 9.53 -11.77 20.61
C ALA A 39 10.32 -11.68 21.91
N VAL A 40 9.83 -10.94 22.92
CA VAL A 40 10.52 -10.69 24.21
C VAL A 40 9.55 -10.80 25.39
N PRO A 41 9.10 -12.03 25.74
CA PRO A 41 8.13 -12.26 26.80
C PRO A 41 8.60 -11.70 28.16
N ALA A 42 7.68 -11.15 28.93
CA ALA A 42 7.90 -10.64 30.29
C ALA A 42 9.03 -9.60 30.44
N SER A 43 9.41 -8.92 29.37
CA SER A 43 10.45 -7.90 29.38
C SER A 43 9.88 -6.50 29.61
N ARG A 44 10.69 -5.63 30.23
CA ARG A 44 10.39 -4.18 30.20
C ARG A 44 10.77 -3.63 28.83
N VAL A 45 9.82 -3.00 28.16
CA VAL A 45 10.01 -2.44 26.82
C VAL A 45 10.21 -0.93 26.91
N ALA A 46 11.18 -0.43 26.18
CA ALA A 46 11.36 0.99 25.92
C ALA A 46 11.26 1.24 24.43
N LEU A 47 10.57 2.29 24.05
CA LEU A 47 10.46 2.77 22.67
C LEU A 47 11.53 3.83 22.43
N VAL A 48 12.50 3.52 21.57
CA VAL A 48 13.50 4.50 21.13
C VAL A 48 12.93 5.27 19.96
N ALA A 49 12.71 6.55 20.12
CA ALA A 49 12.02 7.37 19.14
C ALA A 49 12.60 8.78 19.08
N CYS A 50 12.31 9.45 17.97
CA CYS A 50 12.55 10.85 17.79
C CYS A 50 11.29 11.51 17.24
N PHE A 51 10.78 12.52 17.94
CA PHE A 51 9.72 13.37 17.43
C PHE A 51 10.29 14.36 16.43
N LYS A 52 10.07 14.12 15.14
CA LYS A 52 10.54 14.99 14.05
C LYS A 52 9.55 16.09 13.71
N ASP A 53 8.30 15.71 13.56
CA ASP A 53 7.20 16.55 13.11
C ASP A 53 5.85 15.87 13.42
N ALA A 54 4.77 16.39 12.87
CA ALA A 54 3.41 15.88 13.06
C ALA A 54 3.25 14.40 12.62
N THR A 55 4.12 13.88 11.75
CA THR A 55 4.04 12.47 11.32
C THR A 55 4.50 11.48 12.39
N SER A 56 5.09 11.98 13.49
CA SER A 56 5.51 11.16 14.64
C SER A 56 4.36 10.86 15.64
N TYR A 57 3.12 11.23 15.31
CA TYR A 57 1.94 11.04 16.18
C TYR A 57 1.72 9.59 16.59
N TYR A 58 2.07 8.61 15.75
CA TYR A 58 1.94 7.17 16.03
C TYR A 58 2.66 6.73 17.31
N LEU A 59 3.67 7.46 17.77
CA LEU A 59 4.39 7.15 19.02
C LEU A 59 3.48 7.25 20.25
N HIS A 60 2.41 8.03 20.17
CA HIS A 60 1.41 8.15 21.25
C HIS A 60 0.55 6.88 21.42
N HIS A 61 0.55 5.95 20.48
CA HIS A 61 -0.17 4.68 20.59
C HIS A 61 0.49 3.67 21.55
N PHE A 62 1.67 3.99 22.13
CA PHE A 62 2.44 3.12 23.03
C PHE A 62 2.64 3.74 24.43
N PRO A 63 1.58 4.19 25.13
CA PRO A 63 1.72 4.86 26.43
C PRO A 63 2.27 3.96 27.53
N GLN A 64 2.16 2.62 27.36
CA GLN A 64 2.67 1.62 28.30
C GLN A 64 4.19 1.39 28.22
N TRP A 65 4.86 1.91 27.19
CA TRP A 65 6.29 1.77 27.01
C TRP A 65 7.03 3.02 27.40
N THR A 66 8.18 2.84 28.05
CA THR A 66 9.03 3.99 28.39
C THR A 66 9.58 4.61 27.11
N MET A 67 9.31 5.88 26.90
CA MET A 67 9.86 6.62 25.76
C MET A 67 11.28 7.04 26.05
N LEU A 68 12.21 6.58 25.23
CA LEU A 68 13.60 7.06 25.20
C LEU A 68 13.73 8.01 24.00
N ASN A 69 13.59 9.30 24.26
CA ASN A 69 13.76 10.30 23.22
C ASN A 69 15.24 10.40 22.84
N GLN A 70 15.54 10.14 21.58
CA GLN A 70 16.89 10.29 21.05
C GLN A 70 16.90 11.50 20.13
N GLU A 71 17.73 12.47 20.45
CA GLU A 71 17.98 13.58 19.54
C GLU A 71 18.60 13.03 18.26
N ILE A 72 18.05 13.40 17.12
CA ILE A 72 18.70 13.14 15.84
C ILE A 72 19.93 14.04 15.81
N ASP A 73 21.10 13.44 15.65
CA ASP A 73 22.31 14.17 15.38
C ASP A 73 22.05 15.07 14.14
N ALA A 74 22.07 16.38 14.38
CA ALA A 74 21.89 17.37 13.32
C ALA A 74 22.98 17.27 12.23
N GLY A 75 24.04 16.53 12.54
CA GLY A 75 25.11 16.17 11.61
C GLY A 75 24.83 14.90 10.80
N ALA A 76 23.67 14.22 10.96
CA ALA A 76 23.32 13.07 10.11
C ALA A 76 23.21 13.55 8.66
N PRO A 77 24.10 13.13 7.76
CA PRO A 77 24.29 13.81 6.48
C PRO A 77 23.12 13.60 5.52
N ILE A 78 22.30 12.55 5.69
CA ILE A 78 21.22 12.24 4.75
C ILE A 78 20.18 11.30 5.35
N GLY A 79 18.86 11.61 5.13
CA GLY A 79 17.75 10.76 5.53
C GLY A 79 17.34 9.76 4.45
N ALA A 80 16.59 8.72 4.84
CA ALA A 80 16.13 7.67 3.93
C ALA A 80 15.30 8.19 2.74
N THR A 81 14.51 9.23 2.93
CA THR A 81 13.72 9.88 1.86
C THR A 81 14.64 10.49 0.79
N ALA A 82 15.70 11.19 1.21
CA ALA A 82 16.67 11.77 0.28
C ALA A 82 17.47 10.68 -0.47
N ILE A 83 17.81 9.59 0.22
CA ILE A 83 18.48 8.44 -0.43
C ILE A 83 17.56 7.83 -1.50
N ARG A 84 16.29 7.57 -1.19
CA ARG A 84 15.33 7.03 -2.17
C ARG A 84 15.14 7.96 -3.36
N LYS A 85 15.02 9.26 -3.11
CA LYS A 85 14.92 10.25 -4.17
C LYS A 85 16.13 10.19 -5.11
N VAL A 86 17.34 10.20 -4.59
CA VAL A 86 18.56 10.08 -5.40
C VAL A 86 18.57 8.79 -6.21
N LEU A 87 18.21 7.64 -5.63
CA LEU A 87 18.19 6.36 -6.33
C LEU A 87 17.15 6.32 -7.47
N PHE A 88 15.97 6.89 -7.28
CA PHE A 88 14.87 6.78 -8.24
C PHE A 88 14.84 7.90 -9.29
N GLU A 89 15.45 9.06 -9.00
CA GLU A 89 15.53 10.20 -9.92
C GLU A 89 16.86 10.29 -10.66
N ALA A 90 17.85 9.44 -10.33
CA ALA A 90 19.16 9.46 -10.97
C ALA A 90 19.06 9.23 -12.48
N GLU A 91 19.78 10.04 -13.26
CA GLU A 91 20.05 9.77 -14.67
C GLU A 91 21.07 8.63 -14.80
N ASP A 92 22.12 8.67 -13.96
CA ASP A 92 23.12 7.64 -13.79
C ASP A 92 23.20 7.22 -12.32
N VAL A 93 22.74 6.01 -12.05
CA VAL A 93 22.66 5.48 -10.69
C VAL A 93 24.04 5.17 -10.11
N ASP A 94 25.03 4.78 -10.95
CA ASP A 94 26.38 4.48 -10.46
C ASP A 94 27.10 5.74 -10.00
N VAL A 95 26.97 6.83 -10.74
CA VAL A 95 27.49 8.16 -10.36
C VAL A 95 26.85 8.63 -9.05
N SER A 96 25.53 8.52 -8.96
CA SER A 96 24.77 8.95 -7.79
C SER A 96 25.09 8.11 -6.54
N LEU A 97 25.27 6.81 -6.70
CA LEU A 97 25.73 5.93 -5.62
C LEU A 97 27.15 6.24 -5.18
N GLY A 98 28.04 6.63 -6.11
CA GLY A 98 29.38 7.09 -5.79
C GLY A 98 29.38 8.33 -4.86
N ALA A 99 28.51 9.29 -5.13
CA ALA A 99 28.32 10.47 -4.28
C ALA A 99 27.72 10.09 -2.90
N LEU A 100 26.67 9.23 -2.89
CA LEU A 100 26.05 8.76 -1.65
C LEU A 100 27.02 7.94 -0.78
N ALA A 101 27.94 7.19 -1.36
CA ALA A 101 28.89 6.36 -0.63
C ALA A 101 29.78 7.15 0.31
N GLN A 102 29.99 8.45 0.06
CA GLN A 102 30.74 9.35 0.94
C GLN A 102 29.96 9.77 2.19
N LEU A 103 28.64 9.68 2.13
CA LEU A 103 27.72 10.11 3.18
C LEU A 103 27.14 8.94 4.00
N LEU A 104 27.39 7.70 3.57
CA LEU A 104 26.80 6.50 4.14
C LEU A 104 27.85 5.57 4.74
N PRO A 105 27.48 4.79 5.78
CA PRO A 105 28.31 3.67 6.21
C PRO A 105 28.64 2.73 5.04
N LYS A 106 29.88 2.27 4.96
CA LYS A 106 30.39 1.44 3.84
C LYS A 106 29.48 0.23 3.54
N ALA A 107 28.98 -0.44 4.59
CA ALA A 107 28.09 -1.60 4.44
C ALA A 107 26.75 -1.23 3.79
N ILE A 108 26.23 -0.02 4.06
CA ILE A 108 25.01 0.48 3.46
C ILE A 108 25.23 0.83 2.00
N ALA A 109 26.31 1.54 1.67
CA ALA A 109 26.66 1.88 0.29
C ALA A 109 26.83 0.61 -0.58
N GLN A 110 27.52 -0.41 -0.07
CA GLN A 110 27.66 -1.70 -0.74
C GLN A 110 26.33 -2.41 -0.95
N TYR A 111 25.45 -2.40 0.06
CA TYR A 111 24.12 -2.97 -0.04
C TYR A 111 23.29 -2.28 -1.12
N LEU A 112 23.26 -0.95 -1.14
CA LEU A 112 22.50 -0.18 -2.14
C LEU A 112 23.00 -0.45 -3.55
N LYS A 113 24.33 -0.53 -3.74
CA LYS A 113 24.93 -0.90 -5.04
C LYS A 113 24.46 -2.29 -5.51
N ALA A 114 24.47 -3.29 -4.62
CA ALA A 114 23.98 -4.63 -4.96
C ALA A 114 22.48 -4.62 -5.23
N TRP A 115 21.70 -3.82 -4.48
CA TRP A 115 20.26 -3.72 -4.62
C TRP A 115 19.83 -3.11 -5.95
N THR A 116 20.53 -2.10 -6.47
CA THR A 116 20.23 -1.49 -7.78
C THR A 116 20.50 -2.42 -8.95
N MET A 117 21.23 -3.51 -8.76
CA MET A 117 21.47 -4.54 -9.78
C MET A 117 20.37 -5.61 -9.84
N LEU A 118 19.40 -5.57 -8.93
CA LEU A 118 18.32 -6.55 -8.87
C LEU A 118 17.24 -6.25 -9.92
N PRO A 119 16.56 -7.30 -10.47
CA PRO A 119 15.60 -7.12 -11.55
C PRO A 119 14.44 -6.17 -11.26
N TRP A 120 14.05 -6.06 -10.01
CA TRP A 120 12.95 -5.19 -9.57
C TRP A 120 13.30 -3.72 -9.42
N TYR A 121 14.59 -3.34 -9.49
CA TYR A 121 14.97 -1.94 -9.38
C TYR A 121 14.42 -1.08 -10.53
N ALA A 122 14.58 -1.53 -11.77
CA ALA A 122 14.08 -0.78 -12.93
C ALA A 122 12.55 -0.58 -12.92
N PRO A 123 11.72 -1.59 -12.61
CA PRO A 123 10.28 -1.39 -12.37
C PRO A 123 9.96 -0.36 -11.29
N LEU A 124 10.69 -0.35 -10.16
CA LEU A 124 10.48 0.63 -9.09
C LEU A 124 10.82 2.06 -9.52
N VAL A 125 11.84 2.23 -10.36
CA VAL A 125 12.15 3.54 -10.97
C VAL A 125 11.01 4.01 -11.88
N GLN A 126 10.42 3.12 -12.68
CA GLN A 126 9.28 3.46 -13.52
C GLN A 126 8.04 3.82 -12.69
N GLU A 127 7.78 3.06 -11.63
CA GLU A 127 6.72 3.35 -10.66
C GLU A 127 6.88 4.76 -10.08
N HIS A 128 8.06 5.08 -9.55
CA HIS A 128 8.37 6.40 -9.01
C HIS A 128 8.14 7.52 -10.04
N ARG A 129 8.65 7.34 -11.25
CA ARG A 129 8.48 8.32 -12.34
C ARG A 129 7.02 8.54 -12.72
N ALA A 130 6.22 7.49 -12.77
CA ALA A 130 4.80 7.58 -13.06
C ALA A 130 4.05 8.37 -11.97
N ILE A 131 4.34 8.10 -10.70
CA ILE A 131 3.78 8.81 -9.55
C ILE A 131 4.16 10.30 -9.59
N GLU A 132 5.42 10.62 -9.80
CA GLU A 132 5.87 12.02 -9.86
C GLU A 132 5.34 12.76 -11.09
N ALA A 133 5.22 12.09 -12.24
CA ALA A 133 4.55 12.65 -13.41
C ALA A 133 3.07 12.96 -13.15
N TYR A 134 2.37 12.06 -12.44
CA TYR A 134 0.99 12.30 -12.04
C TYR A 134 0.87 13.52 -11.12
N LYS A 135 1.67 13.59 -10.04
CA LYS A 135 1.69 14.72 -9.10
C LYS A 135 2.00 16.05 -9.80
N THR A 136 2.89 16.02 -10.78
CA THR A 136 3.28 17.23 -11.54
C THR A 136 2.13 17.85 -12.30
N ARG A 137 1.17 17.05 -12.81
CA ARG A 137 -0.03 17.56 -13.50
C ARG A 137 -0.88 18.49 -12.63
N TRP A 138 -0.86 18.27 -11.32
CA TRP A 138 -1.68 19.01 -10.35
C TRP A 138 -0.91 20.11 -9.61
N ARG A 139 0.38 20.29 -9.89
CA ARG A 139 1.24 21.26 -9.19
C ARG A 139 0.78 22.70 -9.35
N THR A 140 0.08 23.01 -10.43
CA THR A 140 -0.45 24.36 -10.72
C THR A 140 -1.85 24.60 -10.18
N ALA A 141 -2.48 23.59 -9.57
CA ALA A 141 -3.79 23.77 -8.94
C ALA A 141 -3.68 24.75 -7.76
N PRO A 142 -4.66 25.64 -7.55
CA PRO A 142 -4.61 26.65 -6.48
C PRO A 142 -4.62 26.03 -5.07
N TYR A 143 -5.12 24.81 -4.95
CA TYR A 143 -5.11 24.00 -3.73
C TYR A 143 -4.72 22.56 -4.08
N ALA A 144 -4.13 21.84 -3.13
CA ALA A 144 -3.86 20.41 -3.29
C ALA A 144 -5.18 19.67 -3.55
N PRO A 145 -5.31 18.92 -4.65
CA PRO A 145 -6.54 18.21 -4.97
C PRO A 145 -6.81 17.09 -3.98
N ILE A 146 -8.10 16.87 -3.72
CA ILE A 146 -8.59 15.64 -3.05
C ILE A 146 -9.35 14.88 -4.12
N PHE A 147 -8.91 13.68 -4.42
CA PHE A 147 -9.50 12.82 -5.44
C PHE A 147 -10.58 11.94 -4.82
N CYS A 148 -11.68 11.76 -5.53
CA CYS A 148 -12.72 10.80 -5.19
C CYS A 148 -12.67 9.65 -6.20
N THR A 149 -12.60 8.42 -5.67
CA THR A 149 -12.62 7.18 -6.46
C THR A 149 -13.75 6.27 -5.98
N VAL A 150 -14.04 5.28 -6.78
CA VAL A 150 -15.01 4.22 -6.46
C VAL A 150 -14.38 2.86 -6.76
N ASP A 151 -14.69 1.85 -5.94
CA ASP A 151 -14.21 0.49 -6.11
C ASP A 151 -15.36 -0.51 -5.99
N ALA A 152 -15.38 -1.54 -6.83
CA ALA A 152 -16.36 -2.60 -6.83
C ALA A 152 -15.79 -3.90 -6.27
N LEU A 153 -16.27 -4.34 -5.11
CA LEU A 153 -16.05 -5.68 -4.62
C LEU A 153 -17.23 -6.55 -5.06
N VAL A 154 -17.04 -7.38 -6.06
CA VAL A 154 -18.08 -8.31 -6.55
C VAL A 154 -17.71 -9.73 -6.14
N GLN A 155 -18.57 -10.36 -5.33
CA GLN A 155 -18.38 -11.76 -4.92
C GLN A 155 -19.53 -12.65 -5.40
N THR A 156 -19.19 -13.91 -5.71
CA THR A 156 -20.14 -14.98 -5.99
C THR A 156 -19.46 -16.35 -5.93
N GLY A 157 -20.17 -17.41 -5.58
CA GLY A 157 -19.65 -18.79 -5.63
C GLY A 157 -18.31 -19.01 -4.90
N GLY A 158 -18.04 -18.27 -3.81
CA GLY A 158 -16.76 -18.36 -3.09
C GLY A 158 -15.57 -17.67 -3.79
N HIS A 159 -15.82 -16.82 -4.79
CA HIS A 159 -14.83 -16.09 -5.56
C HIS A 159 -15.09 -14.58 -5.47
N VAL A 160 -14.07 -13.79 -5.78
CA VAL A 160 -14.14 -12.35 -5.96
C VAL A 160 -13.58 -11.97 -7.32
N LEU A 161 -14.21 -10.99 -7.97
CA LEU A 161 -13.73 -10.44 -9.23
C LEU A 161 -12.65 -9.42 -8.97
N LEU A 162 -11.48 -9.63 -9.58
CA LEU A 162 -10.33 -8.74 -9.51
C LEU A 162 -9.82 -8.43 -10.90
N VAL A 163 -9.17 -7.29 -11.02
CA VAL A 163 -8.43 -6.89 -12.22
C VAL A 163 -6.94 -6.84 -11.93
N LYS A 164 -6.14 -7.07 -12.97
CA LYS A 164 -4.70 -6.86 -12.93
C LYS A 164 -4.40 -5.56 -13.67
N ARG A 165 -3.73 -4.64 -13.02
CA ARG A 165 -3.44 -3.31 -13.59
C ARG A 165 -2.49 -3.42 -14.79
N GLY A 166 -2.85 -2.79 -15.92
CA GLY A 166 -2.05 -2.76 -17.14
C GLY A 166 -0.97 -1.68 -17.15
N GLY A 167 -1.15 -0.61 -16.37
CA GLY A 167 -0.29 0.56 -16.35
C GLY A 167 0.25 0.94 -14.96
N TYR A 168 1.24 1.83 -14.94
CA TYR A 168 1.74 2.46 -13.72
C TYR A 168 0.81 3.59 -13.22
N PRO A 169 0.73 3.80 -11.91
CA PRO A 169 1.35 3.03 -10.83
C PRO A 169 0.65 1.68 -10.61
N GLY A 170 1.38 0.73 -10.02
CA GLY A 170 0.85 -0.57 -9.64
C GLY A 170 0.72 -1.57 -10.80
N LYS A 171 1.50 -1.40 -11.87
CA LYS A 171 1.48 -2.34 -13.01
C LYS A 171 1.69 -3.78 -12.55
N ASP A 172 0.87 -4.69 -13.09
CA ASP A 172 0.85 -6.12 -12.77
C ASP A 172 0.40 -6.48 -11.35
N LEU A 173 -0.05 -5.51 -10.54
CA LEU A 173 -0.68 -5.76 -9.24
C LEU A 173 -2.19 -5.98 -9.39
N TRP A 174 -2.77 -6.75 -8.45
CA TRP A 174 -4.20 -6.98 -8.35
C TRP A 174 -4.91 -5.78 -7.71
N ALA A 175 -6.09 -5.47 -8.21
CA ALA A 175 -6.95 -4.41 -7.69
C ALA A 175 -8.43 -4.82 -7.76
N LEU A 176 -9.26 -4.16 -6.98
CA LEU A 176 -10.69 -4.13 -7.23
C LEU A 176 -10.94 -3.33 -8.52
N PRO A 177 -11.89 -3.71 -9.37
CA PRO A 177 -12.36 -2.85 -10.45
C PRO A 177 -12.79 -1.50 -9.90
N GLY A 178 -12.31 -0.40 -10.51
CA GLY A 178 -12.64 0.92 -10.00
C GLY A 178 -11.72 2.01 -10.50
N GLY A 179 -12.18 3.26 -10.36
CA GLY A 179 -11.46 4.41 -10.86
C GLY A 179 -11.99 5.74 -10.34
N PHE A 180 -11.72 6.81 -11.06
CA PHE A 180 -12.12 8.15 -10.65
C PHE A 180 -13.60 8.41 -10.92
N LEU A 181 -14.24 9.03 -9.92
CA LEU A 181 -15.61 9.51 -10.07
C LEU A 181 -15.67 10.64 -11.10
N GLU A 182 -16.58 10.54 -12.05
CA GLU A 182 -16.85 11.59 -13.03
C GLU A 182 -17.68 12.74 -12.46
N PRO A 183 -17.56 13.98 -13.01
CA PRO A 183 -18.19 15.17 -12.41
C PRO A 183 -19.73 15.13 -12.33
N ARG A 184 -20.39 14.25 -13.09
CA ARG A 184 -21.86 14.21 -13.22
C ARG A 184 -22.48 12.87 -12.89
N GLU A 185 -21.76 11.98 -12.20
CA GLU A 185 -22.29 10.69 -11.79
C GLU A 185 -22.38 10.56 -10.26
N ARG A 186 -23.24 9.68 -9.81
CA ARG A 186 -23.32 9.28 -8.41
C ARG A 186 -22.32 8.15 -8.14
N LEU A 187 -21.90 7.99 -6.89
CA LEU A 187 -20.91 6.99 -6.49
C LEU A 187 -21.25 5.58 -7.00
N LEU A 188 -22.49 5.09 -6.79
CA LEU A 188 -22.89 3.77 -7.27
C LEU A 188 -22.89 3.67 -8.80
N GLN A 189 -23.28 4.73 -9.49
CA GLN A 189 -23.24 4.78 -10.96
C GLN A 189 -21.81 4.68 -11.47
N GLY A 190 -20.87 5.46 -10.89
CA GLY A 190 -19.45 5.37 -11.21
C GLY A 190 -18.88 3.99 -10.94
N THR A 191 -19.24 3.38 -9.80
CA THR A 191 -18.80 2.01 -9.49
C THR A 191 -19.26 0.99 -10.53
N ILE A 192 -20.52 1.06 -10.96
CA ILE A 192 -21.07 0.14 -11.98
C ILE A 192 -20.45 0.42 -13.35
N ARG A 193 -20.22 1.68 -13.70
CA ARG A 193 -19.53 2.05 -14.95
C ARG A 193 -18.11 1.49 -14.99
N GLU A 194 -17.28 1.77 -13.99
CA GLU A 194 -15.89 1.29 -13.90
C GLU A 194 -15.84 -0.26 -13.93
N LEU A 195 -16.74 -0.91 -13.18
CA LEU A 195 -16.85 -2.37 -13.20
C LEU A 195 -17.14 -2.90 -14.61
N ALA A 196 -18.04 -2.27 -15.35
CA ALA A 196 -18.38 -2.67 -16.71
C ALA A 196 -17.24 -2.38 -17.70
N GLU A 197 -16.57 -1.22 -17.58
CA GLU A 197 -15.47 -0.79 -18.45
C GLU A 197 -14.26 -1.69 -18.31
N GLU A 198 -13.85 -2.02 -17.08
CA GLU A 198 -12.65 -2.81 -16.84
C GLU A 198 -12.85 -4.32 -16.96
N THR A 199 -14.07 -4.84 -16.74
CA THR A 199 -14.29 -6.29 -16.64
C THR A 199 -15.25 -6.86 -17.65
N GLN A 200 -15.99 -6.03 -18.38
CA GLN A 200 -17.08 -6.45 -19.28
C GLN A 200 -18.04 -7.46 -18.64
N LEU A 201 -18.24 -7.36 -17.32
CA LEU A 201 -19.12 -8.26 -16.57
C LEU A 201 -20.53 -8.24 -17.14
N GLY A 202 -21.00 -9.39 -17.62
CA GLY A 202 -22.31 -9.57 -18.28
C GLY A 202 -23.52 -9.52 -17.32
N VAL A 203 -23.47 -8.67 -16.28
CA VAL A 203 -24.56 -8.50 -15.30
C VAL A 203 -25.16 -7.10 -15.46
N LEU A 204 -26.50 -7.03 -15.56
CA LEU A 204 -27.20 -5.76 -15.74
C LEU A 204 -27.11 -4.87 -14.48
N ALA A 205 -27.05 -3.55 -14.67
CA ALA A 205 -27.01 -2.59 -13.58
C ALA A 205 -28.11 -2.77 -12.51
N PRO A 206 -29.37 -2.99 -12.83
CA PRO A 206 -30.40 -3.25 -11.81
C PRO A 206 -30.10 -4.48 -10.94
N THR A 207 -29.55 -5.55 -11.54
CA THR A 207 -29.15 -6.76 -10.79
C THR A 207 -27.97 -6.48 -9.85
N LEU A 208 -27.03 -5.63 -10.26
CA LEU A 208 -25.94 -5.18 -9.39
C LEU A 208 -26.47 -4.31 -8.25
N GLU A 209 -27.40 -3.40 -8.52
CA GLU A 209 -28.03 -2.57 -7.50
C GLU A 209 -28.75 -3.43 -6.43
N GLU A 210 -29.48 -4.47 -6.85
CA GLU A 210 -30.13 -5.43 -5.95
C GLU A 210 -29.13 -6.31 -5.18
N ALA A 211 -27.97 -6.57 -5.76
CA ALA A 211 -26.91 -7.37 -5.15
C ALA A 211 -26.01 -6.56 -4.18
N LEU A 212 -26.23 -5.25 -4.04
CA LEU A 212 -25.45 -4.40 -3.13
C LEU A 212 -25.73 -4.77 -1.67
N VAL A 213 -24.71 -5.20 -0.96
CA VAL A 213 -24.79 -5.63 0.45
C VAL A 213 -24.04 -4.74 1.42
N GLY A 214 -23.20 -3.83 0.92
CA GLY A 214 -22.47 -2.92 1.79
C GLY A 214 -21.74 -1.82 1.04
N VAL A 215 -21.52 -0.71 1.73
CA VAL A 215 -20.70 0.42 1.25
C VAL A 215 -19.81 0.87 2.40
N ALA A 216 -18.54 1.14 2.12
CA ALA A 216 -17.62 1.72 3.08
C ALA A 216 -16.73 2.77 2.42
N VAL A 217 -16.24 3.71 3.23
CA VAL A 217 -15.33 4.78 2.79
C VAL A 217 -13.94 4.47 3.35
N PHE A 218 -12.94 4.58 2.49
CA PHE A 218 -11.54 4.43 2.85
C PHE A 218 -10.82 5.74 2.55
N ASP A 219 -10.36 6.40 3.59
CA ASP A 219 -9.88 7.77 3.54
C ASP A 219 -8.56 7.99 4.30
N HIS A 220 -7.80 6.93 4.56
CA HIS A 220 -6.49 7.10 5.17
C HIS A 220 -5.64 8.07 4.34
N PRO A 221 -4.95 9.07 4.95
CA PRO A 221 -4.19 10.07 4.21
C PRO A 221 -3.16 9.51 3.24
N ASP A 222 -2.51 8.41 3.62
CA ASP A 222 -1.41 7.80 2.89
C ASP A 222 -1.83 6.57 2.07
N ARG A 223 -3.17 6.35 1.87
CA ARG A 223 -3.66 5.20 1.11
C ARG A 223 -3.22 5.19 -0.36
N SER A 224 -2.93 6.35 -0.94
CA SER A 224 -2.42 6.46 -2.31
C SER A 224 -1.22 7.40 -2.40
N GLN A 225 -0.18 6.96 -3.09
CA GLN A 225 1.01 7.76 -3.35
C GLN A 225 0.79 8.85 -4.43
N ARG A 226 -0.29 8.77 -5.20
CA ARG A 226 -0.65 9.76 -6.24
C ARG A 226 -1.09 11.10 -5.64
N GLY A 227 -1.63 11.08 -4.44
CA GLY A 227 -2.15 12.24 -3.72
C GLY A 227 -3.29 11.85 -2.77
N ARG A 228 -3.89 12.83 -2.11
CA ARG A 228 -5.02 12.59 -1.21
C ARG A 228 -6.19 12.00 -1.98
N THR A 229 -6.50 10.73 -1.73
CA THR A 229 -7.57 9.99 -2.41
C THR A 229 -8.54 9.44 -1.38
N ILE A 230 -9.82 9.56 -1.64
CA ILE A 230 -10.90 8.96 -0.83
C ILE A 230 -11.67 8.04 -1.76
N THR A 231 -11.79 6.77 -1.39
CA THR A 231 -12.59 5.83 -2.18
C THR A 231 -13.86 5.41 -1.46
N HIS A 232 -14.91 5.21 -2.23
CA HIS A 232 -16.17 4.60 -1.82
C HIS A 232 -16.24 3.19 -2.41
N ALA A 233 -16.00 2.18 -1.58
CA ALA A 233 -16.05 0.79 -1.99
C ALA A 233 -17.46 0.22 -1.83
N HIS A 234 -18.01 -0.35 -2.90
CA HIS A 234 -19.32 -0.98 -2.95
C HIS A 234 -19.17 -2.49 -3.02
N HIS A 235 -19.78 -3.20 -2.09
CA HIS A 235 -19.73 -4.65 -2.01
C HIS A 235 -21.02 -5.27 -2.57
N PHE A 236 -20.87 -6.02 -3.65
CA PHE A 236 -21.94 -6.75 -4.34
C PHE A 236 -21.80 -8.25 -4.10
N ASN A 237 -22.90 -8.92 -3.76
CA ASN A 237 -22.97 -10.37 -3.65
C ASN A 237 -24.03 -10.91 -4.61
N LEU A 238 -23.59 -11.48 -5.72
CA LEU A 238 -24.51 -11.96 -6.78
C LEU A 238 -25.28 -13.21 -6.40
N GLN A 239 -24.88 -13.92 -5.35
CA GLN A 239 -25.54 -15.12 -4.82
C GLN A 239 -25.80 -16.22 -5.88
N THR A 240 -24.98 -16.29 -6.92
CA THR A 240 -25.03 -17.34 -7.94
C THR A 240 -23.89 -18.32 -7.75
N SER A 241 -24.10 -19.60 -8.15
CA SER A 241 -23.06 -20.62 -8.15
C SER A 241 -22.22 -20.60 -9.43
N GLN A 242 -22.73 -20.02 -10.50
CA GLN A 242 -21.99 -19.85 -11.75
C GLN A 242 -21.23 -18.54 -11.72
N LEU A 243 -19.98 -18.60 -12.12
CA LEU A 243 -19.15 -17.39 -12.31
C LEU A 243 -19.55 -16.75 -13.63
N PRO A 244 -20.08 -15.51 -13.64
CA PRO A 244 -20.33 -14.79 -14.88
C PRO A 244 -19.05 -14.64 -15.72
N GLU A 245 -19.19 -14.63 -17.02
CA GLU A 245 -18.06 -14.37 -17.92
C GLU A 245 -17.55 -12.95 -17.72
N VAL A 246 -16.23 -12.81 -17.77
CA VAL A 246 -15.53 -11.53 -17.66
C VAL A 246 -14.41 -11.46 -18.70
N SER A 247 -14.13 -10.26 -19.16
CA SER A 247 -13.05 -9.97 -20.08
C SER A 247 -12.40 -8.64 -19.71
N ALA A 248 -11.09 -8.61 -19.61
CA ALA A 248 -10.38 -7.36 -19.34
C ALA A 248 -10.56 -6.36 -20.50
N ALA A 249 -10.77 -5.12 -20.15
CA ALA A 249 -10.82 -4.01 -21.10
C ALA A 249 -10.33 -2.72 -20.40
N ASP A 250 -10.31 -1.61 -21.11
CA ASP A 250 -9.76 -0.33 -20.68
C ASP A 250 -8.30 -0.48 -20.20
N ASP A 251 -7.98 -0.05 -19.00
CA ASP A 251 -6.63 -0.10 -18.41
C ASP A 251 -6.35 -1.40 -17.64
N ALA A 252 -7.28 -2.34 -17.57
CA ALA A 252 -7.09 -3.66 -17.00
C ALA A 252 -6.36 -4.60 -17.97
N ALA A 253 -5.22 -5.16 -17.54
CA ALA A 253 -4.51 -6.18 -18.31
C ALA A 253 -5.18 -7.57 -18.22
N LEU A 254 -5.89 -7.84 -17.14
CA LEU A 254 -6.60 -9.09 -16.88
C LEU A 254 -7.78 -8.82 -15.95
N ALA A 255 -8.91 -9.46 -16.22
CA ALA A 255 -10.05 -9.57 -15.29
C ALA A 255 -10.30 -11.04 -14.97
N GLN A 256 -10.40 -11.38 -13.69
CA GLN A 256 -10.47 -12.78 -13.27
C GLN A 256 -11.20 -12.96 -11.94
N TRP A 257 -11.98 -14.04 -11.85
CA TRP A 257 -12.51 -14.53 -10.59
C TRP A 257 -11.44 -15.30 -9.82
N LEU A 258 -11.10 -14.84 -8.61
CA LEU A 258 -10.13 -15.49 -7.74
C LEU A 258 -10.84 -16.10 -6.51
N PRO A 259 -10.48 -17.34 -6.09
CA PRO A 259 -11.04 -17.94 -4.89
C PRO A 259 -10.73 -17.09 -3.65
N LEU A 260 -11.73 -16.85 -2.79
CA LEU A 260 -11.54 -16.12 -1.54
C LEU A 260 -10.45 -16.75 -0.66
N ALA A 261 -10.33 -18.08 -0.67
CA ALA A 261 -9.33 -18.81 0.12
C ALA A 261 -7.88 -18.52 -0.30
N SER A 262 -7.65 -18.03 -1.53
CA SER A 262 -6.29 -17.70 -2.01
C SER A 262 -5.83 -16.30 -1.59
N LEU A 263 -6.75 -15.39 -1.31
CA LEU A 263 -6.45 -13.97 -1.09
C LEU A 263 -5.48 -13.69 0.07
N PRO A 264 -5.58 -14.37 1.24
CA PRO A 264 -4.64 -14.10 2.35
C PRO A 264 -3.17 -14.32 2.00
N ALA A 265 -2.89 -15.26 1.09
CA ALA A 265 -1.53 -15.54 0.63
C ALA A 265 -1.05 -14.57 -0.48
N MET A 266 -1.92 -13.72 -0.98
CA MET A 266 -1.66 -12.82 -2.10
C MET A 266 -1.56 -11.35 -1.67
N GLU A 267 -1.60 -11.03 -0.39
CA GLU A 267 -1.65 -9.66 0.13
C GLU A 267 -0.62 -8.73 -0.51
N GLU A 268 0.64 -9.16 -0.62
CA GLU A 268 1.73 -8.36 -1.20
C GLU A 268 1.61 -8.15 -2.72
N GLN A 269 0.64 -8.81 -3.36
CA GLN A 269 0.38 -8.69 -4.80
C GLN A 269 -0.71 -7.66 -5.11
N PHE A 270 -1.27 -7.00 -4.10
CA PHE A 270 -2.32 -6.01 -4.29
C PHE A 270 -1.77 -4.59 -4.41
N PHE A 271 -2.44 -3.81 -5.23
CA PHE A 271 -2.16 -2.39 -5.40
C PHE A 271 -2.68 -1.59 -4.19
N GLU A 272 -1.86 -0.69 -3.66
CA GLU A 272 -2.21 0.23 -2.55
C GLU A 272 -2.94 -0.52 -1.41
N ASP A 273 -4.12 -0.06 -0.99
CA ASP A 273 -4.91 -0.63 0.11
C ASP A 273 -6.03 -1.59 -0.32
N HIS A 274 -6.06 -2.05 -1.58
CA HIS A 274 -7.16 -2.89 -2.08
C HIS A 274 -7.31 -4.21 -1.31
N PHE A 275 -6.21 -4.81 -0.81
CA PHE A 275 -6.32 -5.97 0.09
C PHE A 275 -7.03 -5.61 1.40
N HIS A 276 -6.77 -4.42 1.95
CA HIS A 276 -7.42 -3.98 3.20
C HIS A 276 -8.91 -3.69 2.98
N ILE A 277 -9.30 -3.18 1.80
CA ILE A 277 -10.69 -3.03 1.41
C ILE A 277 -11.38 -4.40 1.36
N LEU A 278 -10.78 -5.39 0.69
CA LEU A 278 -11.27 -6.77 0.68
C LEU A 278 -11.40 -7.34 2.10
N ASN A 279 -10.36 -7.18 2.92
CA ASN A 279 -10.34 -7.70 4.28
C ASN A 279 -11.38 -7.01 5.18
N HIS A 280 -11.68 -5.73 4.96
CA HIS A 280 -12.74 -5.03 5.68
C HIS A 280 -14.11 -5.72 5.52
N PHE A 281 -14.49 -6.06 4.29
CA PHE A 281 -15.80 -6.68 4.01
C PHE A 281 -15.81 -8.19 4.25
N LEU A 282 -14.74 -8.89 3.88
CA LEU A 282 -14.72 -10.35 3.80
C LEU A 282 -14.06 -11.03 5.00
N LYS A 283 -13.42 -10.27 5.90
CA LYS A 283 -12.74 -10.79 7.11
C LYS A 283 -11.75 -11.91 6.79
N LEU A 284 -10.91 -11.70 5.78
CA LEU A 284 -9.98 -12.69 5.25
C LEU A 284 -8.89 -13.11 6.25
N THR A 285 -8.52 -12.21 7.17
CA THR A 285 -7.48 -12.46 8.17
C THR A 285 -8.05 -12.45 9.58
N HIS A 286 -7.55 -13.35 10.43
CA HIS A 286 -8.02 -13.49 11.82
C HIS A 286 -7.57 -12.36 12.76
N GLU A 287 -6.75 -11.43 12.30
CA GLU A 287 -6.18 -10.35 13.13
C GLU A 287 -7.17 -9.20 13.43
N GLN A 288 -8.39 -9.28 12.90
CA GLN A 288 -9.46 -8.29 13.13
C GLN A 288 -10.53 -8.73 14.15
N ARG A 289 -10.24 -9.77 14.95
CA ARG A 289 -11.15 -10.20 16.04
C ARG A 289 -10.63 -9.78 17.39
#